data_f48417225aa0f8dc564613a9c7db3503
#
_entry.id   f48417225aa0f8dc564613a9c7db3503
#
_cell.length_a   1.000
_cell.length_b   1.000
_cell.length_c   1.000
_cell.angle_alpha   90.00
_cell.angle_beta   90.00
_cell.angle_gamma   90.00
#
_symmetry.space_group_name_H-M   'P 1'
#
loop_
_entity.id
_entity.type
_entity.pdbx_description
1 polymer ?
#
loop_
_entity_poly.entity_id
_entity_poly.type
_entity_poly.pdbx_seq_one_letter_code
_entity_poly.pdbx_strand_id
1 'polypeptide(L)'
;MPSDAEITFADHAGRFYAHRYAFPPMVGRLIGYLSVCEPPEQSIGELAEALLASRSAITGAIATLETLHVVVRSRSAGERMDRVRLDMSTPASLGMDISEYEELGQLAREGLRVLQDAPPERRANLTELSVFADFLVDQVQRMEKEWRAHRAERVAAGELPPLPPQGRDQ
;
A
#
# COMPACT_ATOMS: atom_id res chain seq x y z
N MET A 1 3.95 -23.73 11.94
CA MET A 1 5.23 -23.01 11.83
C MET A 1 5.51 -22.76 10.36
N PRO A 2 6.02 -21.60 9.98
CA PRO A 2 6.36 -21.31 8.59
C PRO A 2 7.45 -22.26 8.07
N SER A 3 7.42 -22.55 6.79
CA SER A 3 8.48 -23.27 6.10
C SER A 3 9.69 -22.38 5.84
N ASP A 4 10.87 -22.97 5.62
CA ASP A 4 12.08 -22.21 5.27
C ASP A 4 11.89 -21.44 3.95
N ALA A 5 11.09 -21.96 3.03
CA ALA A 5 10.79 -21.29 1.77
C ALA A 5 9.96 -20.01 1.97
N GLU A 6 8.96 -20.03 2.84
CA GLU A 6 8.14 -18.84 3.17
C GLU A 6 8.99 -17.76 3.85
N ILE A 7 9.87 -18.15 4.77
CA ILE A 7 10.77 -17.19 5.43
C ILE A 7 11.81 -16.64 4.46
N THR A 8 12.38 -17.47 3.60
CA THR A 8 13.30 -17.03 2.54
C THR A 8 12.63 -16.01 1.62
N PHE A 9 11.37 -16.27 1.21
CA PHE A 9 10.60 -15.33 0.38
C PHE A 9 10.32 -14.03 1.12
N ALA A 10 9.93 -14.09 2.40
CA ALA A 10 9.73 -12.90 3.24
C ALA A 10 11.00 -12.04 3.33
N ASP A 11 12.18 -12.67 3.48
CA ASP A 11 13.47 -11.97 3.52
C ASP A 11 13.83 -11.34 2.17
N HIS A 12 13.50 -12.00 1.06
CA HIS A 12 13.67 -11.42 -0.28
C HIS A 12 12.77 -10.20 -0.47
N ALA A 13 11.50 -10.29 -0.09
CA ALA A 13 10.58 -9.16 -0.12
C ALA A 13 11.08 -8.01 0.77
N GLY A 14 11.57 -8.31 1.98
CA GLY A 14 12.18 -7.33 2.87
C GLY A 14 13.30 -6.53 2.20
N ARG A 15 14.22 -7.21 1.53
CA ARG A 15 15.32 -6.56 0.77
C ARG A 15 14.82 -5.75 -0.41
N PHE A 16 13.87 -6.29 -1.19
CA PHE A 16 13.29 -5.60 -2.34
C PHE A 16 12.64 -4.28 -1.94
N TYR A 17 11.73 -4.30 -0.95
CA TYR A 17 11.00 -3.12 -0.51
C TYR A 17 11.91 -2.10 0.18
N ALA A 18 12.90 -2.54 0.96
CA ALA A 18 13.88 -1.66 1.57
C ALA A 18 14.74 -0.94 0.51
N HIS A 19 15.19 -1.67 -0.51
CA HIS A 19 16.01 -1.09 -1.58
C HIS A 19 15.21 -0.16 -2.51
N ARG A 20 13.99 -0.57 -2.88
CA ARG A 20 13.20 0.14 -3.89
C ARG A 20 12.41 1.32 -3.34
N TYR A 21 11.91 1.20 -2.11
CA TYR A 21 10.99 2.16 -1.50
C TYR A 21 11.49 2.76 -0.18
N ALA A 22 12.70 2.41 0.22
CA ALA A 22 13.28 2.81 1.51
C ALA A 22 12.41 2.40 2.74
N PHE A 23 11.60 1.37 2.62
CA PHE A 23 10.80 0.88 3.74
C PHE A 23 11.70 0.23 4.81
N PRO A 24 11.31 0.32 6.10
CA PRO A 24 11.93 -0.51 7.11
C PRO A 24 11.87 -2.00 6.68
N PRO A 25 12.94 -2.79 6.84
CA PRO A 25 12.98 -4.17 6.34
C PRO A 25 11.81 -5.05 6.83
N MET A 26 11.30 -4.81 8.04
CA MET A 26 10.17 -5.55 8.60
C MET A 26 8.86 -5.32 7.83
N VAL A 27 8.65 -4.13 7.26
CA VAL A 27 7.47 -3.83 6.43
C VAL A 27 7.47 -4.73 5.19
N GLY A 28 8.58 -4.81 4.47
CA GLY A 28 8.70 -5.69 3.31
C GLY A 28 8.64 -7.17 3.66
N ARG A 29 9.27 -7.59 4.78
CA ARG A 29 9.17 -8.98 5.28
C ARG A 29 7.73 -9.37 5.58
N LEU A 30 6.95 -8.46 6.17
CA LEU A 30 5.56 -8.69 6.50
C LEU A 30 4.71 -8.84 5.23
N ILE A 31 4.90 -7.98 4.20
CA ILE A 31 4.27 -8.14 2.89
C ILE A 31 4.58 -9.54 2.33
N GLY A 32 5.86 -9.89 2.28
CA GLY A 32 6.30 -11.18 1.74
C GLY A 32 5.66 -12.36 2.46
N TYR A 33 5.69 -12.36 3.78
CA TYR A 33 5.12 -13.46 4.56
C TYR A 33 3.60 -13.58 4.41
N LEU A 34 2.87 -12.45 4.50
CA LEU A 34 1.42 -12.44 4.31
C LEU A 34 0.98 -12.82 2.89
N SER A 35 1.89 -12.75 1.91
CA SER A 35 1.60 -13.20 0.53
C SER A 35 1.56 -14.72 0.37
N VAL A 36 2.18 -15.46 1.29
CA VAL A 36 2.40 -16.92 1.15
C VAL A 36 1.96 -17.74 2.35
N CYS A 37 1.64 -17.09 3.49
CA CYS A 37 1.29 -17.79 4.72
C CYS A 37 -0.07 -18.51 4.65
N GLU A 38 -0.20 -19.59 5.42
CA GLU A 38 -1.44 -20.33 5.63
C GLU A 38 -1.70 -20.48 7.14
N PRO A 39 -2.88 -20.04 7.65
CA PRO A 39 -3.94 -19.34 6.94
C PRO A 39 -3.53 -17.91 6.50
N PRO A 40 -4.23 -17.31 5.51
CA PRO A 40 -3.85 -15.99 4.98
C PRO A 40 -4.09 -14.85 5.97
N GLU A 41 -4.87 -15.08 7.01
CA GLU A 41 -5.12 -14.13 8.11
C GLU A 41 -4.34 -14.56 9.35
N GLN A 42 -3.48 -13.66 9.85
CA GLN A 42 -2.58 -13.91 10.96
C GLN A 42 -2.79 -12.89 12.08
N SER A 43 -2.72 -13.33 13.33
CA SER A 43 -2.64 -12.42 14.48
C SER A 43 -1.23 -11.81 14.63
N ILE A 44 -1.14 -10.69 15.36
CA ILE A 44 0.16 -10.06 15.67
C ILE A 44 1.11 -11.06 16.39
N GLY A 45 0.55 -11.96 17.21
CA GLY A 45 1.34 -12.98 17.91
C GLY A 45 1.94 -14.00 16.96
N GLU A 46 1.12 -14.56 16.04
CA GLU A 46 1.54 -15.51 15.01
C GLU A 46 2.60 -14.89 14.08
N LEU A 47 2.40 -13.63 13.66
CA LEU A 47 3.36 -12.89 12.84
C LEU A 47 4.70 -12.66 13.57
N ALA A 48 4.65 -12.32 14.85
CA ALA A 48 5.84 -12.11 15.66
C ALA A 48 6.65 -13.40 15.84
N GLU A 49 5.97 -14.52 16.05
CA GLU A 49 6.59 -15.84 16.14
C GLU A 49 7.17 -16.29 14.79
N ALA A 50 6.38 -16.19 13.72
CA ALA A 50 6.78 -16.61 12.38
C ALA A 50 8.02 -15.85 11.86
N LEU A 51 8.05 -14.54 12.05
CA LEU A 51 9.11 -13.66 11.55
C LEU A 51 10.26 -13.46 12.56
N LEU A 52 10.22 -14.14 13.72
CA LEU A 52 11.19 -14.00 14.82
C LEU A 52 11.40 -12.52 15.20
N ALA A 53 10.31 -11.78 15.36
CA ALA A 53 10.30 -10.35 15.60
C ALA A 53 9.54 -9.99 16.89
N SER A 54 9.80 -8.80 17.44
CA SER A 54 9.01 -8.30 18.55
C SER A 54 7.59 -7.90 18.09
N ARG A 55 6.61 -8.02 18.99
CA ARG A 55 5.23 -7.57 18.72
C ARG A 55 5.18 -6.08 18.33
N SER A 56 6.04 -5.26 18.94
CA SER A 56 6.11 -3.83 18.62
C SER A 56 6.62 -3.59 17.19
N ALA A 57 7.61 -4.35 16.72
CA ALA A 57 8.10 -4.27 15.34
C ALA A 57 7.01 -4.68 14.33
N ILE A 58 6.26 -5.75 14.62
CA ILE A 58 5.12 -6.17 13.80
C ILE A 58 4.01 -5.11 13.79
N THR A 59 3.64 -4.58 14.97
CA THR A 59 2.60 -3.53 15.06
C THR A 59 3.00 -2.27 14.29
N GLY A 60 4.26 -1.85 14.38
CA GLY A 60 4.77 -0.72 13.60
C GLY A 60 4.74 -0.97 12.09
N ALA A 61 5.13 -2.18 11.66
CA ALA A 61 5.05 -2.56 10.25
C ALA A 61 3.61 -2.60 9.73
N ILE A 62 2.68 -3.15 10.52
CA ILE A 62 1.24 -3.16 10.19
C ILE A 62 0.72 -1.73 10.04
N ALA A 63 1.02 -0.82 10.98
CA ALA A 63 0.56 0.57 10.90
C ALA A 63 1.04 1.25 9.61
N THR A 64 2.28 1.03 9.19
CA THR A 64 2.78 1.50 7.89
C THR A 64 1.98 0.92 6.72
N LEU A 65 1.70 -0.38 6.74
CA LEU A 65 0.96 -1.04 5.66
C LEU A 65 -0.53 -0.68 5.63
N GLU A 66 -1.12 -0.34 6.77
CA GLU A 66 -2.48 0.22 6.84
C GLU A 66 -2.57 1.60 6.20
N THR A 67 -1.59 2.47 6.46
CA THR A 67 -1.50 3.78 5.80
C THR A 67 -1.35 3.67 4.28
N LEU A 68 -0.68 2.62 3.80
CA LEU A 68 -0.52 2.31 2.38
C LEU A 68 -1.69 1.50 1.79
N HIS A 69 -2.72 1.20 2.58
CA HIS A 69 -3.87 0.38 2.18
C HIS A 69 -3.51 -1.03 1.67
N VAL A 70 -2.37 -1.58 2.09
CA VAL A 70 -1.84 -2.88 1.66
C VAL A 70 -2.33 -4.03 2.54
N VAL A 71 -2.74 -3.75 3.76
CA VAL A 71 -3.29 -4.73 4.70
C VAL A 71 -4.63 -4.29 5.27
N VAL A 72 -5.42 -5.28 5.63
CA VAL A 72 -6.71 -5.09 6.31
C VAL A 72 -6.71 -5.85 7.62
N ARG A 73 -7.20 -5.22 8.68
CA ARG A 73 -7.53 -5.90 9.93
C ARG A 73 -8.96 -6.39 9.91
N SER A 74 -9.14 -7.59 10.37
CA SER A 74 -10.45 -8.19 10.61
C SER A 74 -10.54 -8.67 12.06
N ARG A 75 -11.76 -8.65 12.60
CA ARG A 75 -12.06 -9.29 13.88
C ARG A 75 -13.32 -10.12 13.70
N SER A 76 -13.18 -11.42 13.83
CA SER A 76 -14.35 -12.31 13.79
C SER A 76 -15.17 -12.17 15.08
N ALA A 77 -16.49 -12.29 14.96
CA ALA A 77 -17.40 -12.25 16.11
C ALA A 77 -17.02 -13.36 17.10
N GLY A 78 -16.68 -12.97 18.33
CA GLY A 78 -16.22 -13.89 19.39
C GLY A 78 -14.71 -14.05 19.50
N GLU A 79 -13.92 -13.53 18.59
CA GLU A 79 -12.45 -13.50 18.72
C GLU A 79 -11.97 -12.29 19.54
N ARG A 80 -10.97 -12.53 20.40
CA ARG A 80 -10.36 -11.47 21.23
C ARG A 80 -9.22 -10.74 20.54
N MET A 81 -8.74 -11.26 19.43
CA MET A 81 -7.56 -10.72 18.72
C MET A 81 -7.91 -10.34 17.29
N ASP A 82 -7.37 -9.21 16.87
CA ASP A 82 -7.42 -8.81 15.48
C ASP A 82 -6.52 -9.71 14.62
N ARG A 83 -7.00 -10.06 13.44
CA ARG A 83 -6.23 -10.73 12.40
C ARG A 83 -5.88 -9.76 11.29
N VAL A 84 -4.76 -9.96 10.66
CA VAL A 84 -4.23 -9.12 9.58
C VAL A 84 -4.07 -9.99 8.34
N ARG A 85 -4.53 -9.51 7.22
CA ARG A 85 -4.30 -10.12 5.91
C ARG A 85 -3.80 -9.09 4.90
N LEU A 86 -3.10 -9.57 3.90
CA LEU A 86 -2.74 -8.76 2.74
C LEU A 86 -3.99 -8.47 1.90
N ASP A 87 -4.11 -7.24 1.41
CA ASP A 87 -5.15 -6.86 0.45
C ASP A 87 -4.55 -6.02 -0.68
N MET A 88 -4.31 -6.66 -1.82
CA MET A 88 -3.82 -6.03 -3.05
C MET A 88 -4.95 -5.83 -4.06
N SER A 89 -6.20 -5.75 -3.59
CA SER A 89 -7.37 -5.68 -4.47
C SER A 89 -7.79 -4.24 -4.82
N THR A 90 -7.33 -3.27 -4.06
CA THR A 90 -7.68 -1.86 -4.27
C THR A 90 -6.65 -1.14 -5.15
N PRO A 91 -7.05 -0.11 -5.91
CA PRO A 91 -6.09 0.72 -6.66
C PRO A 91 -5.01 1.33 -5.77
N ALA A 92 -5.37 1.82 -4.60
CA ALA A 92 -4.43 2.40 -3.64
C ALA A 92 -3.36 1.40 -3.19
N SER A 93 -3.75 0.15 -2.87
CA SER A 93 -2.78 -0.90 -2.48
C SER A 93 -1.82 -1.29 -3.62
N LEU A 94 -2.17 -0.99 -4.86
CA LEU A 94 -1.34 -1.18 -6.05
C LEU A 94 -0.52 0.08 -6.43
N GLY A 95 -0.50 1.10 -5.57
CA GLY A 95 0.23 2.34 -5.80
C GLY A 95 -0.49 3.34 -6.71
N MET A 96 -1.79 3.18 -6.89
CA MET A 96 -2.65 4.09 -7.66
C MET A 96 -3.50 4.97 -6.71
N ASP A 97 -2.86 5.55 -5.69
CA ASP A 97 -3.52 6.48 -4.77
C ASP A 97 -3.40 7.91 -5.29
N ILE A 98 -4.51 8.47 -5.73
CA ILE A 98 -4.55 9.85 -6.26
C ILE A 98 -4.44 10.90 -5.16
N SER A 99 -4.80 10.58 -3.91
CA SER A 99 -4.80 11.54 -2.81
C SER A 99 -3.42 12.12 -2.54
N GLU A 100 -2.37 11.32 -2.68
CA GLU A 100 -0.98 11.77 -2.54
C GLU A 100 -0.65 12.90 -3.55
N TYR A 101 -1.07 12.75 -4.80
CA TYR A 101 -0.80 13.75 -5.85
C TYR A 101 -1.70 14.97 -5.72
N GLU A 102 -2.94 14.81 -5.27
CA GLU A 102 -3.83 15.94 -4.93
C GLU A 102 -3.26 16.79 -3.81
N GLU A 103 -2.78 16.17 -2.73
CA GLU A 103 -2.12 16.84 -1.60
C GLU A 103 -0.82 17.54 -2.04
N LEU A 104 0.00 16.88 -2.87
CA LEU A 104 1.22 17.46 -3.43
C LEU A 104 0.91 18.72 -4.27
N GLY A 105 -0.12 18.65 -5.12
CA GLY A 105 -0.59 19.79 -5.89
C GLY A 105 -1.10 20.93 -5.00
N GLN A 106 -1.82 20.62 -3.94
CA GLN A 106 -2.28 21.61 -2.96
C GLN A 106 -1.09 22.30 -2.25
N LEU A 107 -0.10 21.54 -1.81
CA LEU A 107 1.12 22.07 -1.20
C LEU A 107 1.88 23.01 -2.16
N ALA A 108 2.04 22.60 -3.41
CA ALA A 108 2.68 23.43 -4.43
C ALA A 108 1.92 24.75 -4.65
N ARG A 109 0.59 24.72 -4.75
CA ARG A 109 -0.26 25.91 -4.88
C ARG A 109 -0.21 26.81 -3.64
N GLU A 110 -0.10 26.24 -2.45
CA GLU A 110 0.12 27.00 -1.21
C GLU A 110 1.45 27.77 -1.26
N GLY A 111 2.54 27.12 -1.64
CA GLY A 111 3.84 27.77 -1.83
C GLY A 111 3.80 28.87 -2.89
N LEU A 112 3.05 28.69 -3.99
CA LEU A 112 2.86 29.71 -5.02
C LEU A 112 2.11 30.94 -4.49
N ARG A 113 1.17 30.78 -3.54
CA ARG A 113 0.54 31.94 -2.86
C ARG A 113 1.53 32.74 -2.02
N VAL A 114 2.45 32.04 -1.33
CA VAL A 114 3.54 32.72 -0.58
C VAL A 114 4.45 33.51 -1.52
N LEU A 115 4.65 33.03 -2.74
CA LEU A 115 5.51 33.66 -3.76
C LEU A 115 4.72 34.49 -4.76
N GLN A 116 3.51 34.99 -4.43
CA GLN A 116 2.63 35.69 -5.40
C GLN A 116 3.31 36.88 -6.09
N ASP A 117 4.11 37.65 -5.34
CA ASP A 117 4.81 38.85 -5.83
C ASP A 117 6.27 38.56 -6.23
N ALA A 118 6.68 37.30 -6.23
CA ALA A 118 8.04 36.92 -6.60
C ALA A 118 8.19 36.79 -8.13
N PRO A 119 9.41 37.03 -8.66
CA PRO A 119 9.66 36.87 -10.08
C PRO A 119 9.49 35.43 -10.52
N PRO A 120 9.19 35.19 -11.83
CA PRO A 120 8.88 33.85 -12.38
C PRO A 120 9.92 32.79 -12.06
N GLU A 121 11.20 33.16 -12.02
CA GLU A 121 12.32 32.24 -11.75
C GLU A 121 12.23 31.62 -10.35
N ARG A 122 11.79 32.40 -9.37
CA ARG A 122 11.57 31.91 -7.99
C ARG A 122 10.35 31.02 -7.85
N ARG A 123 9.39 31.14 -8.74
CA ARG A 123 8.13 30.37 -8.78
C ARG A 123 8.25 29.11 -9.60
N ALA A 124 9.24 29.00 -10.46
CA ALA A 124 9.35 27.96 -11.49
C ALA A 124 9.17 26.54 -10.96
N ASN A 125 9.92 26.17 -9.90
CA ASN A 125 9.87 24.80 -9.35
C ASN A 125 8.48 24.45 -8.79
N LEU A 126 7.81 25.37 -8.09
CA LEU A 126 6.48 25.10 -7.54
C LEU A 126 5.41 25.11 -8.64
N THR A 127 5.59 25.92 -9.68
CA THR A 127 4.72 25.89 -10.86
C THR A 127 4.83 24.55 -11.57
N GLU A 128 6.04 24.06 -11.83
CA GLU A 128 6.30 22.75 -12.42
C GLU A 128 5.68 21.63 -11.58
N LEU A 129 5.91 21.67 -10.25
CA LEU A 129 5.38 20.68 -9.33
C LEU A 129 3.84 20.65 -9.33
N SER A 130 3.18 21.81 -9.35
CA SER A 130 1.72 21.90 -9.38
C SER A 130 1.15 21.30 -10.67
N VAL A 131 1.74 21.65 -11.82
CA VAL A 131 1.32 21.14 -13.14
C VAL A 131 1.56 19.63 -13.24
N PHE A 132 2.69 19.16 -12.71
CA PHE A 132 3.02 17.73 -12.71
C PHE A 132 2.08 16.93 -11.80
N ALA A 133 1.72 17.46 -10.64
CA ALA A 133 0.77 16.82 -9.74
C ALA A 133 -0.62 16.69 -10.38
N ASP A 134 -1.13 17.74 -11.01
CA ASP A 134 -2.41 17.69 -11.74
C ASP A 134 -2.36 16.66 -12.90
N PHE A 135 -1.24 16.62 -13.64
CA PHE A 135 -1.02 15.61 -14.68
C PHE A 135 -1.05 14.19 -14.11
N LEU A 136 -0.40 13.94 -12.94
CA LEU A 136 -0.39 12.61 -12.31
C LEU A 136 -1.78 12.19 -11.84
N VAL A 137 -2.58 13.09 -11.27
CA VAL A 137 -3.98 12.79 -10.90
C VAL A 137 -4.75 12.27 -12.13
N ASP A 138 -4.65 12.97 -13.27
CA ASP A 138 -5.32 12.55 -14.51
C ASP A 138 -4.80 11.19 -15.02
N GLN A 139 -3.48 10.95 -14.94
CA GLN A 139 -2.89 9.70 -15.42
C GLN A 139 -3.29 8.51 -14.53
N VAL A 140 -3.24 8.68 -13.19
CA VAL A 140 -3.62 7.62 -12.25
C VAL A 140 -5.09 7.24 -12.42
N GLN A 141 -5.99 8.19 -12.58
CA GLN A 141 -7.41 7.92 -12.86
C GLN A 141 -7.62 7.11 -14.14
N ARG A 142 -6.87 7.42 -15.21
CA ARG A 142 -6.91 6.64 -16.46
C ARG A 142 -6.37 5.23 -16.25
N MET A 143 -5.21 5.12 -15.61
CA MET A 143 -4.57 3.83 -15.30
C MET A 143 -5.47 2.94 -14.44
N GLU A 144 -6.15 3.51 -13.44
CA GLU A 144 -7.12 2.79 -12.62
C GLU A 144 -8.28 2.24 -13.46
N LYS A 145 -8.83 3.05 -14.36
CA LYS A 145 -9.91 2.61 -15.26
C LYS A 145 -9.45 1.50 -16.20
N GLU A 146 -8.27 1.63 -16.78
CA GLU A 146 -7.66 0.62 -17.65
C GLU A 146 -7.37 -0.67 -16.89
N TRP A 147 -6.83 -0.55 -15.68
CA TRP A 147 -6.59 -1.69 -14.80
C TRP A 147 -7.86 -2.45 -14.45
N ARG A 148 -8.94 -1.73 -14.11
CA ARG A 148 -10.23 -2.36 -13.81
C ARG A 148 -10.76 -3.17 -15.01
N ALA A 149 -10.66 -2.63 -16.22
CA ALA A 149 -11.06 -3.33 -17.44
C ALA A 149 -10.19 -4.56 -17.69
N HIS A 150 -8.88 -4.40 -17.64
CA HIS A 150 -7.91 -5.50 -17.79
C HIS A 150 -8.11 -6.61 -16.75
N ARG A 151 -8.31 -6.22 -15.49
CA ARG A 151 -8.58 -7.17 -14.41
C ARG A 151 -9.86 -7.96 -14.64
N ALA A 152 -10.92 -7.31 -15.13
CA ALA A 152 -12.19 -8.00 -15.44
C ALA A 152 -12.00 -9.05 -16.53
N GLU A 153 -11.19 -8.78 -17.54
CA GLU A 153 -10.83 -9.76 -18.59
C GLU A 153 -10.07 -10.95 -18.00
N ARG A 154 -9.11 -10.71 -17.09
CA ARG A 154 -8.34 -11.77 -16.42
C ARG A 154 -9.19 -12.63 -15.48
N VAL A 155 -10.16 -12.02 -14.81
CA VAL A 155 -11.15 -12.78 -14.00
C VAL A 155 -12.02 -13.65 -14.90
N ALA A 156 -12.50 -13.12 -16.02
CA ALA A 156 -13.29 -13.89 -16.98
C ALA A 156 -12.50 -15.05 -17.61
N ALA A 157 -11.19 -14.90 -17.79
CA ALA A 157 -10.28 -15.95 -18.26
C ALA A 157 -9.88 -16.96 -17.16
N GLY A 158 -10.29 -16.76 -15.91
CA GLY A 158 -9.92 -17.62 -14.77
C GLY A 158 -8.47 -17.43 -14.26
N GLU A 159 -7.78 -16.38 -14.68
CA GLU A 159 -6.40 -16.09 -14.29
C GLU A 159 -6.30 -15.32 -12.97
N LEU A 160 -7.35 -14.58 -12.61
CA LEU A 160 -7.45 -13.86 -11.36
C LEU A 160 -8.74 -14.24 -10.61
N PRO A 161 -8.71 -14.29 -9.27
CA PRO A 161 -9.92 -14.48 -8.50
C PRO A 161 -10.81 -13.22 -8.58
N PRO A 162 -12.15 -13.37 -8.44
CA PRO A 162 -13.02 -12.22 -8.24
C PRO A 162 -12.60 -11.45 -6.99
N LEU A 163 -12.84 -10.14 -6.97
CA LEU A 163 -12.63 -9.35 -5.76
C LEU A 163 -13.56 -9.85 -4.65
N PRO A 164 -13.08 -9.91 -3.41
CA PRO A 164 -13.97 -10.14 -2.28
C PRO A 164 -15.05 -9.06 -2.26
N PRO A 165 -16.28 -9.37 -1.83
CA PRO A 165 -17.31 -8.36 -1.68
C PRO A 165 -16.76 -7.27 -0.76
N GLN A 166 -16.75 -6.04 -1.24
CA GLN A 166 -16.37 -4.89 -0.41
C GLN A 166 -17.34 -4.86 0.78
N GLY A 167 -16.80 -5.06 1.98
CA GLY A 167 -17.57 -4.91 3.19
C GLY A 167 -18.18 -3.49 3.15
N ARG A 168 -19.51 -3.39 3.22
CA ARG A 168 -20.19 -2.11 3.40
C ARG A 168 -19.61 -1.52 4.68
N ASP A 169 -19.00 -0.35 4.56
CA ASP A 169 -18.66 0.47 5.72
C ASP A 169 -19.88 0.54 6.63
N GLN A 170 -19.75 0.00 7.85
CA GLN A 170 -20.67 0.22 8.93
C GLN A 170 -19.99 1.06 9.99
#